data_edbcb6663be16f27a2d2a1a1c7dee579
#
_entry.id   edbcb6663be16f27a2d2a1a1c7dee579
#
_cell.length_a   1.000
_cell.length_b   1.000
_cell.length_c   1.000
_cell.angle_alpha   90.00
_cell.angle_beta   90.00
_cell.angle_gamma   90.00
#
_symmetry.space_group_name_H-M   'P 1'
#
loop_
_entity.id
_entity.type
_entity.pdbx_description
1 polymer ?
#
loop_
_entity_poly.entity_id
_entity_poly.type
_entity_poly.pdbx_seq_one_letter_code
_entity_poly.pdbx_strand_id
1 'polypeptide(L)'
;YEIAQCLVGSEMCIRDRLAFNLIPQIDVFTDNGYTKEEMKMFNETRKIMHSDIQVSAMCVRVPALRSHSESIWVETERPISPEEAREAFAKGEGLVLMDNPEKKEYPMPLFLAGKDPVYVGRIRKDLANENGLTFWIVGDQIKKGAALNAVQIAEYLIKVGNVK
;
A
#
# COMPACT_ATOMS: atom_id res chain seq x y z
N TYR A 1 8.58 0.97 -26.16
CA TYR A 1 9.98 0.55 -26.34
C TYR A 1 10.71 0.40 -25.01
N GLU A 2 10.50 1.32 -24.05
CA GLU A 2 11.04 1.21 -22.70
C GLU A 2 10.41 0.07 -21.89
N ILE A 3 9.14 -0.20 -22.13
CA ILE A 3 8.47 -1.39 -21.55
C ILE A 3 9.12 -2.68 -22.08
N ALA A 4 9.60 -2.69 -23.33
CA ALA A 4 10.30 -3.84 -23.88
C ALA A 4 11.74 -3.98 -23.34
N GLN A 5 12.40 -2.88 -22.97
CA GLN A 5 13.73 -2.93 -22.34
C GLN A 5 13.68 -3.37 -20.88
N CYS A 6 12.66 -2.97 -20.12
CA CYS A 6 12.36 -3.55 -18.81
C CYS A 6 12.07 -5.05 -18.87
N LEU A 7 11.83 -5.60 -20.06
CA LEU A 7 11.49 -6.99 -20.31
C LEU A 7 12.69 -7.81 -20.83
N VAL A 8 13.83 -7.18 -21.07
CA VAL A 8 15.07 -7.86 -21.49
C VAL A 8 15.93 -8.14 -20.26
N GLY A 9 16.33 -9.37 -20.08
CA GLY A 9 17.08 -9.85 -18.91
C GLY A 9 16.18 -10.53 -17.88
N SER A 10 16.41 -10.29 -16.60
CA SER A 10 15.67 -10.92 -15.49
C SER A 10 14.17 -10.66 -15.52
N GLU A 11 13.71 -9.55 -16.07
CA GLU A 11 12.29 -9.19 -16.12
C GLU A 11 11.48 -9.91 -17.19
N MET A 12 12.11 -10.31 -18.30
CA MET A 12 11.45 -11.16 -19.29
C MET A 12 11.07 -12.53 -18.69
N CYS A 13 11.96 -13.08 -17.86
CA CYS A 13 11.68 -14.30 -17.09
C CYS A 13 10.55 -14.10 -16.07
N ILE A 14 10.41 -12.91 -15.49
CA ILE A 14 9.33 -12.56 -14.55
C ILE A 14 7.98 -12.54 -15.26
N ARG A 15 7.88 -11.87 -16.42
CA ARG A 15 6.63 -11.78 -17.17
C ARG A 15 6.09 -13.14 -17.59
N ASP A 16 6.94 -14.01 -18.08
CA ASP A 16 6.55 -15.34 -18.55
C ASP A 16 6.14 -16.27 -17.39
N ARG A 17 6.50 -15.92 -16.14
CA ARG A 17 6.20 -16.68 -14.93
C ARG A 17 5.08 -16.12 -14.09
N LEU A 18 4.58 -14.90 -14.38
CA LEU A 18 3.61 -14.23 -13.52
C LEU A 18 2.18 -14.74 -13.70
N ALA A 19 1.82 -15.22 -14.89
CA ALA A 19 0.48 -15.74 -15.12
C ALA A 19 0.17 -16.90 -14.16
N PHE A 20 -0.87 -16.73 -13.34
CA PHE A 20 -1.29 -17.69 -12.31
C PHE A 20 -0.22 -17.99 -11.23
N ASN A 21 0.72 -17.07 -11.01
CA ASN A 21 1.83 -17.25 -10.07
C ASN A 21 2.06 -16.01 -9.23
N LEU A 22 2.84 -16.16 -8.16
CA LEU A 22 3.32 -15.07 -7.31
C LEU A 22 4.86 -15.05 -7.36
N ILE A 23 5.46 -13.87 -7.48
CA ILE A 23 6.91 -13.75 -7.52
C ILE A 23 7.35 -12.86 -6.35
N PRO A 24 8.02 -13.42 -5.31
CA PRO A 24 8.43 -12.68 -4.11
C PRO A 24 9.71 -11.87 -4.37
N GLN A 25 9.67 -11.03 -5.37
CA GLN A 25 10.76 -10.14 -5.74
C GLN A 25 10.24 -8.94 -6.53
N ILE A 26 10.55 -7.75 -6.04
CA ILE A 26 10.39 -6.49 -6.78
C ILE A 26 11.72 -5.74 -6.67
N ASP A 27 12.33 -5.37 -7.82
CA ASP A 27 13.65 -4.77 -7.92
C ASP A 27 14.80 -5.76 -7.55
N VAL A 28 16.02 -5.27 -7.46
CA VAL A 28 17.23 -6.06 -7.18
C VAL A 28 17.43 -6.26 -5.67
N PHE A 29 18.05 -7.34 -5.30
CA PHE A 29 18.43 -7.60 -3.90
C PHE A 29 19.59 -6.71 -3.45
N THR A 30 19.55 -6.37 -2.18
CA THR A 30 20.62 -5.71 -1.44
C THR A 30 21.37 -6.72 -0.57
N ASP A 31 22.51 -6.33 0.02
CA ASP A 31 23.39 -7.22 0.79
C ASP A 31 22.72 -7.81 2.06
N ASN A 32 21.65 -7.19 2.54
CA ASN A 32 20.90 -7.65 3.71
C ASN A 32 19.77 -8.63 3.39
N GLY A 33 19.64 -9.05 2.13
CA GLY A 33 18.60 -9.99 1.66
C GLY A 33 17.26 -9.36 1.34
N TYR A 34 17.08 -8.05 1.56
CA TYR A 34 15.91 -7.30 1.11
C TYR A 34 16.09 -6.79 -0.32
N THR A 35 15.00 -6.55 -1.02
CA THR A 35 15.05 -5.84 -2.30
C THR A 35 15.10 -4.32 -2.08
N LYS A 36 15.53 -3.58 -3.11
CA LYS A 36 15.49 -2.10 -3.06
C LYS A 36 14.08 -1.56 -2.82
N GLU A 37 13.05 -2.21 -3.36
CA GLU A 37 11.66 -1.82 -3.13
C GLU A 37 11.26 -1.98 -1.66
N GLU A 38 11.64 -3.08 -1.03
CA GLU A 38 11.40 -3.31 0.40
C GLU A 38 12.17 -2.31 1.28
N MET A 39 13.38 -1.93 0.88
CA MET A 39 14.14 -0.88 1.55
C MET A 39 13.52 0.51 1.39
N LYS A 40 12.81 0.78 0.29
CA LYS A 40 11.98 1.98 0.17
C LYS A 40 10.86 1.98 1.21
N MET A 41 10.13 0.89 1.37
CA MET A 41 9.08 0.79 2.41
C MET A 41 9.64 1.13 3.78
N PHE A 42 10.80 0.60 4.14
CA PHE A 42 11.47 0.91 5.40
C PHE A 42 11.86 2.38 5.54
N ASN A 43 12.53 2.95 4.54
CA ASN A 43 13.10 4.30 4.62
C ASN A 43 12.03 5.38 4.42
N GLU A 44 11.15 5.21 3.44
CA GLU A 44 10.15 6.23 3.07
C GLU A 44 9.03 6.32 4.09
N THR A 45 8.58 5.22 4.68
CA THR A 45 7.60 5.25 5.75
C THR A 45 8.11 6.09 6.93
N ARG A 46 9.33 5.83 7.38
CA ARG A 46 9.97 6.59 8.46
C ARG A 46 10.14 8.07 8.12
N LYS A 47 10.53 8.36 6.89
CA LYS A 47 10.70 9.73 6.38
C LYS A 47 9.36 10.47 6.33
N ILE A 48 8.31 9.84 5.79
CA ILE A 48 6.97 10.45 5.64
C ILE A 48 6.30 10.65 7.00
N MET A 49 6.43 9.67 7.88
CA MET A 49 5.85 9.71 9.23
C MET A 49 6.67 10.56 10.20
N HIS A 50 7.87 11.04 9.81
CA HIS A 50 8.80 11.76 10.69
C HIS A 50 9.02 11.03 12.02
N SER A 51 9.16 9.72 11.98
CA SER A 51 9.21 8.85 13.15
C SER A 51 10.18 7.70 12.94
N ASP A 52 10.77 7.21 14.02
CA ASP A 52 11.63 6.01 14.05
C ASP A 52 10.83 4.71 14.11
N ILE A 53 9.60 4.74 13.60
CA ILE A 53 8.74 3.56 13.49
C ILE A 53 9.49 2.38 12.88
N GLN A 54 9.31 1.20 13.46
CA GLN A 54 9.89 -0.02 12.94
C GLN A 54 9.03 -0.56 11.80
N VAL A 55 9.64 -0.81 10.67
CA VAL A 55 8.96 -1.28 9.45
C VAL A 55 9.71 -2.47 8.88
N SER A 56 8.99 -3.48 8.47
CA SER A 56 9.50 -4.55 7.65
C SER A 56 8.46 -4.92 6.59
N ALA A 57 8.89 -5.22 5.39
CA ALA A 57 8.00 -5.55 4.29
C ALA A 57 8.60 -6.66 3.43
N MET A 58 7.72 -7.42 2.79
CA MET A 58 8.05 -8.29 1.67
C MET A 58 7.20 -7.87 0.47
N CYS A 59 7.86 -7.55 -0.64
CA CYS A 59 7.19 -7.12 -1.86
C CYS A 59 7.04 -8.28 -2.83
N VAL A 60 5.80 -8.51 -3.27
CA VAL A 60 5.45 -9.65 -4.12
C VAL A 60 4.74 -9.15 -5.37
N ARG A 61 5.17 -9.61 -6.55
CA ARG A 61 4.41 -9.40 -7.79
C ARG A 61 3.25 -10.40 -7.83
N VAL A 62 2.07 -9.86 -8.09
CA VAL A 62 0.83 -10.60 -8.24
C VAL A 62 0.24 -10.39 -9.64
N PRO A 63 -0.53 -11.33 -10.20
CA PRO A 63 -1.12 -11.21 -11.53
C PRO A 63 -2.35 -10.29 -11.55
N ALA A 64 -2.23 -9.11 -10.91
CA ALA A 64 -3.22 -8.04 -10.96
C ALA A 64 -2.81 -7.02 -12.01
N LEU A 65 -3.73 -6.63 -12.90
CA LEU A 65 -3.44 -5.73 -14.00
C LEU A 65 -3.10 -4.30 -13.52
N ARG A 66 -3.73 -3.87 -12.43
CA ARG A 66 -3.60 -2.52 -11.90
C ARG A 66 -4.02 -2.48 -10.42
N SER A 67 -3.56 -1.50 -9.69
CA SER A 67 -3.72 -1.27 -8.26
C SER A 67 -2.77 -2.11 -7.39
N HIS A 68 -2.20 -1.45 -6.41
CA HIS A 68 -1.45 -2.11 -5.35
C HIS A 68 -2.40 -2.58 -4.25
N SER A 69 -2.01 -3.65 -3.59
CA SER A 69 -2.72 -4.20 -2.45
C SER A 69 -1.72 -4.53 -1.36
N GLU A 70 -2.07 -4.22 -0.12
CA GLU A 70 -1.20 -4.45 1.02
C GLU A 70 -1.96 -5.11 2.16
N SER A 71 -1.38 -6.16 2.71
CA SER A 71 -1.81 -6.79 3.96
C SER A 71 -0.93 -6.24 5.07
N ILE A 72 -1.52 -5.50 5.99
CA ILE A 72 -0.79 -4.70 6.97
C ILE A 72 -1.06 -5.22 8.38
N TRP A 73 0.00 -5.34 9.16
CA TRP A 73 0.00 -5.52 10.59
C TRP A 73 0.64 -4.30 11.22
N VAL A 74 -0.02 -3.74 12.22
CA VAL A 74 0.51 -2.63 13.00
C VAL A 74 0.43 -2.96 14.47
N GLU A 75 1.44 -2.54 15.21
CA GLU A 75 1.46 -2.50 16.65
C GLU A 75 1.39 -1.04 17.11
N THR A 76 0.47 -0.75 17.99
CA THR A 76 0.24 0.59 18.55
C THR A 76 0.74 0.68 19.97
N GLU A 77 1.07 1.88 20.45
CA GLU A 77 1.56 2.11 21.82
C GLU A 77 0.53 1.69 22.90
N ARG A 78 -0.74 1.73 22.54
CA ARG A 78 -1.86 1.29 23.40
C ARG A 78 -2.84 0.44 22.60
N PRO A 79 -3.58 -0.44 23.23
CA PRO A 79 -4.64 -1.17 22.54
C PRO A 79 -5.61 -0.22 21.85
N ILE A 80 -5.97 -0.56 20.62
CA ILE A 80 -7.00 0.12 19.82
C ILE A 80 -8.01 -0.93 19.35
N SER A 81 -9.29 -0.64 19.47
CA SER A 81 -10.34 -1.53 18.96
C SER A 81 -10.48 -1.43 17.43
N PRO A 82 -10.99 -2.47 16.77
CA PRO A 82 -11.33 -2.37 15.35
C PRO A 82 -12.35 -1.27 15.04
N GLU A 83 -13.24 -0.98 15.95
CA GLU A 83 -14.26 0.08 15.85
C GLU A 83 -13.60 1.46 15.84
N GLU A 84 -12.70 1.73 16.80
CA GLU A 84 -11.91 2.97 16.84
C GLU A 84 -11.07 3.13 15.57
N ALA A 85 -10.47 2.04 15.08
CA ALA A 85 -9.72 2.07 13.83
C ALA A 85 -10.61 2.37 12.61
N ARG A 86 -11.80 1.79 12.53
CA ARG A 86 -12.78 2.12 11.46
C ARG A 86 -13.17 3.59 11.50
N GLU A 87 -13.44 4.13 12.67
CA GLU A 87 -13.75 5.55 12.83
C GLU A 87 -12.59 6.46 12.40
N ALA A 88 -11.36 6.09 12.73
CA ALA A 88 -10.17 6.82 12.32
C ALA A 88 -9.99 6.79 10.78
N PHE A 89 -10.11 5.63 10.16
CA PHE A 89 -10.02 5.52 8.70
C PHE A 89 -11.16 6.22 7.97
N ALA A 90 -12.39 6.18 8.50
CA ALA A 90 -13.54 6.87 7.91
C ALA A 90 -13.38 8.41 7.92
N LYS A 91 -12.58 8.97 8.83
CA LYS A 91 -12.27 10.41 8.91
C LYS A 91 -11.04 10.81 8.09
N GLY A 92 -10.28 9.83 7.59
CA GLY A 92 -9.04 10.08 6.83
C GLY A 92 -9.31 10.68 5.45
N GLU A 93 -8.68 11.81 5.13
CA GLU A 93 -8.78 12.42 3.80
C GLU A 93 -8.16 11.50 2.74
N GLY A 94 -8.88 11.26 1.65
CA GLY A 94 -8.45 10.39 0.57
C GLY A 94 -8.57 8.90 0.86
N LEU A 95 -9.21 8.53 1.98
CA LEU A 95 -9.54 7.15 2.33
C LEU A 95 -11.02 6.85 2.16
N VAL A 96 -11.33 5.61 1.84
CA VAL A 96 -12.70 5.09 1.83
C VAL A 96 -12.73 3.78 2.61
N LEU A 97 -13.54 3.73 3.66
CA LEU A 97 -13.77 2.52 4.41
C LEU A 97 -14.72 1.58 3.63
N MET A 98 -14.25 0.37 3.34
CA MET A 98 -15.00 -0.69 2.68
C MET A 98 -14.79 -1.98 3.50
N ASP A 99 -15.54 -2.14 4.59
CA ASP A 99 -15.32 -3.21 5.57
C ASP A 99 -16.62 -3.85 6.03
N ASN A 100 -17.27 -4.59 5.14
CA ASN A 100 -18.42 -5.42 5.45
C ASN A 100 -18.19 -6.88 4.98
N PRO A 101 -17.42 -7.69 5.74
CA PRO A 101 -17.12 -9.06 5.38
C PRO A 101 -18.34 -9.96 5.21
N GLU A 102 -19.42 -9.72 5.95
CA GLU A 102 -20.66 -10.52 5.88
C GLU A 102 -21.31 -10.40 4.49
N LYS A 103 -21.25 -9.21 3.91
CA LYS A 103 -21.72 -8.95 2.54
C LYS A 103 -20.64 -9.16 1.48
N LYS A 104 -19.43 -9.64 1.88
CA LYS A 104 -18.26 -9.76 1.00
C LYS A 104 -17.82 -8.43 0.38
N GLU A 105 -18.07 -7.33 1.07
CA GLU A 105 -17.67 -5.98 0.65
C GLU A 105 -16.34 -5.64 1.33
N TYR A 106 -15.26 -5.73 0.57
CA TYR A 106 -13.89 -5.37 0.96
C TYR A 106 -13.09 -4.96 -0.28
N PRO A 107 -11.98 -4.22 -0.10
CA PRO A 107 -11.24 -3.71 -1.25
C PRO A 107 -10.65 -4.83 -2.12
N MET A 108 -10.87 -4.74 -3.43
CA MET A 108 -10.30 -5.65 -4.42
C MET A 108 -9.73 -4.86 -5.60
N PRO A 109 -8.49 -5.13 -6.04
CA PRO A 109 -7.80 -4.33 -7.07
C PRO A 109 -8.57 -4.24 -8.38
N LEU A 110 -9.22 -5.33 -8.81
CA LEU A 110 -9.97 -5.36 -10.06
C LEU A 110 -11.08 -4.29 -10.12
N PHE A 111 -11.78 -4.05 -9.01
CA PHE A 111 -12.93 -3.12 -8.97
C PHE A 111 -12.54 -1.69 -8.58
N LEU A 112 -11.33 -1.51 -8.06
CA LEU A 112 -10.85 -0.23 -7.55
C LEU A 112 -9.81 0.44 -8.46
N ALA A 113 -9.37 -0.26 -9.50
CA ALA A 113 -8.52 0.32 -10.53
C ALA A 113 -9.16 1.57 -11.15
N GLY A 114 -8.41 2.65 -11.26
CA GLY A 114 -8.88 3.93 -11.77
C GLY A 114 -9.63 4.81 -10.74
N LYS A 115 -9.83 4.35 -9.51
CA LYS A 115 -10.41 5.16 -8.44
C LYS A 115 -9.36 6.04 -7.76
N ASP A 116 -9.79 7.20 -7.27
CA ASP A 116 -8.88 8.18 -6.66
C ASP A 116 -8.51 7.85 -5.20
N PRO A 117 -9.44 7.41 -4.34
CA PRO A 117 -9.13 7.11 -2.95
C PRO A 117 -8.32 5.81 -2.78
N VAL A 118 -7.67 5.70 -1.62
CA VAL A 118 -7.22 4.43 -1.07
C VAL A 118 -8.36 3.80 -0.27
N TYR A 119 -8.62 2.54 -0.50
CA TYR A 119 -9.69 1.79 0.16
C TYR A 119 -9.13 0.92 1.26
N VAL A 120 -9.79 0.94 2.42
CA VAL A 120 -9.37 0.20 3.62
C VAL A 120 -10.48 -0.74 4.04
N GLY A 121 -10.14 -1.96 4.40
CA GLY A 121 -11.10 -2.94 4.90
C GLY A 121 -10.42 -4.13 5.57
N ARG A 122 -11.21 -5.14 5.94
CA ARG A 122 -10.73 -6.31 6.66
C ARG A 122 -10.04 -5.96 7.99
N ILE A 123 -10.52 -4.89 8.65
CA ILE A 123 -9.99 -4.39 9.91
C ILE A 123 -10.38 -5.34 11.05
N ARG A 124 -9.38 -5.82 11.79
CA ARG A 124 -9.57 -6.75 12.89
C ARG A 124 -8.40 -6.70 13.88
N LYS A 125 -8.63 -7.18 15.08
CA LYS A 125 -7.56 -7.39 16.07
C LYS A 125 -6.54 -8.41 15.55
N ASP A 126 -5.28 -8.16 15.88
CA ASP A 126 -4.26 -9.19 15.78
C ASP A 126 -4.50 -10.26 16.84
N LEU A 127 -4.33 -11.51 16.46
CA LEU A 127 -4.49 -12.65 17.40
C LEU A 127 -3.23 -12.89 18.22
N ALA A 128 -2.08 -12.39 17.78
CA ALA A 128 -0.78 -12.62 18.40
C ALA A 128 -0.33 -11.46 19.31
N ASN A 129 -0.92 -10.25 19.14
CA ASN A 129 -0.53 -9.06 19.87
C ASN A 129 -1.76 -8.26 20.29
N GLU A 130 -1.91 -8.01 21.61
CA GLU A 130 -3.05 -7.24 22.15
C GLU A 130 -3.07 -5.77 21.69
N ASN A 131 -1.92 -5.20 21.38
CA ASN A 131 -1.80 -3.87 20.80
C ASN A 131 -1.85 -3.88 19.26
N GLY A 132 -2.01 -5.07 18.68
CA GLY A 132 -1.97 -5.28 17.24
C GLY A 132 -3.32 -5.09 16.56
N LEU A 133 -3.25 -4.54 15.34
CA LEU A 133 -4.34 -4.53 14.36
C LEU A 133 -3.85 -5.08 13.03
N THR A 134 -4.74 -5.73 12.31
CA THR A 134 -4.50 -6.10 10.92
C THR A 134 -5.59 -5.54 10.02
N PHE A 135 -5.21 -5.10 8.83
CA PHE A 135 -6.14 -4.60 7.84
C PHE A 135 -5.59 -4.77 6.43
N TRP A 136 -6.44 -4.52 5.47
CA TRP A 136 -6.16 -4.64 4.06
C TRP A 136 -6.42 -3.33 3.35
N ILE A 137 -5.50 -2.91 2.49
CA ILE A 137 -5.68 -1.70 1.68
C ILE A 137 -5.51 -1.99 0.20
N VAL A 138 -6.19 -1.19 -0.63
CA VAL A 138 -6.04 -1.18 -2.08
C VAL A 138 -6.04 0.25 -2.57
N GLY A 139 -5.04 0.60 -3.39
CA GLY A 139 -4.91 1.91 -4.00
C GLY A 139 -4.39 1.83 -5.44
N ASP A 140 -4.87 2.74 -6.28
CA ASP A 140 -4.37 2.86 -7.64
C ASP A 140 -3.03 3.62 -7.63
N GLN A 141 -1.93 2.90 -7.88
CA GLN A 141 -0.58 3.43 -7.83
C GLN A 141 -0.30 4.54 -8.86
N ILE A 142 -1.01 4.54 -9.99
CA ILE A 142 -0.85 5.57 -11.03
C ILE A 142 -1.50 6.88 -10.58
N LYS A 143 -2.55 6.79 -9.77
CA LYS A 143 -3.26 7.96 -9.21
C LYS A 143 -2.70 8.38 -7.88
N LYS A 144 -3.09 7.71 -6.80
CA LYS A 144 -2.74 8.12 -5.42
C LYS A 144 -1.24 7.94 -5.12
N GLY A 145 -0.60 6.95 -5.68
CA GLY A 145 0.85 6.76 -5.55
C GLY A 145 1.72 7.63 -6.48
N ALA A 146 1.12 8.35 -7.44
CA ALA A 146 1.86 9.09 -8.46
C ALA A 146 1.18 10.42 -8.83
N ALA A 147 0.57 10.51 -10.01
CA ALA A 147 0.13 11.77 -10.61
C ALA A 147 -0.91 12.52 -9.77
N LEU A 148 -1.95 11.84 -9.30
CA LEU A 148 -3.00 12.46 -8.50
C LEU A 148 -2.44 12.96 -7.16
N ASN A 149 -1.56 12.20 -6.52
CA ASN A 149 -0.98 12.59 -5.25
C ASN A 149 -0.14 13.86 -5.38
N ALA A 150 0.61 14.02 -6.46
CA ALA A 150 1.37 15.25 -6.74
C ALA A 150 0.46 16.47 -6.86
N VAL A 151 -0.67 16.34 -7.57
CA VAL A 151 -1.68 17.41 -7.69
C VAL A 151 -2.29 17.74 -6.32
N GLN A 152 -2.68 16.73 -5.55
CA GLN A 152 -3.27 16.92 -4.21
C GLN A 152 -2.29 17.58 -3.23
N ILE A 153 -1.00 17.26 -3.31
CA ILE A 153 0.02 17.95 -2.52
C ILE A 153 0.09 19.44 -2.90
N ALA A 154 0.09 19.76 -4.18
CA ALA A 154 0.10 21.14 -4.65
C ALA A 154 -1.15 21.90 -4.19
N GLU A 155 -2.34 21.33 -4.32
CA GLU A 155 -3.60 21.88 -3.84
C GLU A 155 -3.57 22.15 -2.32
N TYR A 156 -3.03 21.19 -1.56
CA TYR A 156 -2.89 21.34 -0.12
C TYR A 156 -1.92 22.49 0.24
N LEU A 157 -0.78 22.59 -0.42
CA LEU A 157 0.20 23.64 -0.18
C LEU A 157 -0.38 25.05 -0.49
N ILE A 158 -1.20 25.17 -1.53
CA ILE A 158 -1.93 26.39 -1.86
C ILE A 158 -2.95 26.70 -0.75
N LYS A 159 -3.74 25.71 -0.33
CA LYS A 159 -4.77 25.83 0.73
C LYS A 159 -4.19 26.33 2.06
N VAL A 160 -2.99 25.86 2.43
CA VAL A 160 -2.32 26.28 3.68
C VAL A 160 -1.42 27.51 3.52
N GLY A 161 -1.37 28.11 2.33
CA GLY A 161 -0.65 29.36 2.06
C GLY A 161 0.87 29.21 1.95
N ASN A 162 1.38 27.98 1.80
CA ASN A 162 2.82 27.75 1.64
C ASN A 162 3.31 28.00 0.20
N VAL A 163 2.39 28.09 -0.76
CA VAL A 163 2.67 28.43 -2.17
C VAL A 163 1.58 29.38 -2.65
N LYS A 164 1.96 30.38 -3.45
CA LYS A 164 1.05 31.36 -4.08
C LYS A 164 0.80 31.00 -5.52
#